data_69d3d0867c6ffc3488232da3a016f30b
#
_entry.id   69d3d0867c6ffc3488232da3a016f30b
#
_cell.length_a   1.000
_cell.length_b   1.000
_cell.length_c   1.000
_cell.angle_alpha   90.00
_cell.angle_beta   90.00
_cell.angle_gamma   90.00
#
_symmetry.space_group_name_H-M   'P 1'
#
loop_
_entity.id
_entity.type
_entity.pdbx_description
1 polymer ?
#
loop_
_entity_poly.entity_id
_entity_poly.type
_entity_poly.pdbx_seq_one_letter_code
_entity_poly.pdbx_strand_id
1 'polypeptide(L)'
;MEPLKHECGVAMIRLLKPLQYYQQKYGTWMYGLNKLYLLMEKQHNRGQEAAGMSCVKLKTTPGHEYMFRERAEGSNAITEIFATVQKGFAKETPEHLADARYAERSLPFAGELYMGHLRYSTTGKSGLSYVHPFLRRNNWRAKNLSLCGNFNMTNIGEIFERLTRQGQCPRIYSDSYIMLELMGHRLDREVERNFVAAQALGLTDTDITQYIEDNVNVANVLRTTMPHFDGGYVVCGVTGSGEMFSMRDPWGIRPAFYYKNDEVAVVASERPVLQTTFAIECDDVKELEPGTALIVKRDGDCRIERIMEQKADSSCSFERIYFSRGSDASIYKERKKLGEQLTNPILRAIDYDTKNTVLSYIPNTAEVAFYGLVAGFKRYMRQQHVAQIQALDHAPTAEELEEILSNTVRLDKVAWKDIKLRTFIAEGNSRNDLASHVYDVTYESIRAGKDNLVIIDDSIVRGTTLQKSILRILDRRHPKKIIVVSSAPQIRYPDYYGIDMPRLEEFCVFRAAIELLKEKNMHALIKQTYDNCRRELKKPVEEMGNCVRQIYKAVTVDEINRKIVQMLRPKGVKTPIELVFQSIEGLHEAIPQHKGDWYFTGNYPTPGGMRLCNQAFVNYIEKVYQNEQKF
;
A
#
# COMPACT_ATOMS: atom_id res chain seq x y z
N MET A 1 -2.33 19.88 0.18
CA MET A 1 -2.91 18.52 0.34
C MET A 1 -1.76 17.59 0.66
N GLU A 2 -1.76 16.95 1.83
CA GLU A 2 -0.98 15.73 1.92
C GLU A 2 -1.87 14.63 1.37
N PRO A 3 -1.58 14.07 0.18
CA PRO A 3 -2.26 12.87 -0.27
C PRO A 3 -2.05 11.78 0.79
N LEU A 4 -2.99 10.84 0.87
CA LEU A 4 -2.73 9.61 1.58
C LEU A 4 -1.39 9.08 1.10
N LYS A 5 -0.47 8.94 2.03
CA LYS A 5 0.87 8.50 1.71
C LYS A 5 0.80 7.03 1.37
N HIS A 6 1.43 6.66 0.26
CA HIS A 6 1.35 5.35 -0.34
C HIS A 6 2.24 4.35 0.41
N GLU A 7 2.10 3.09 0.07
CA GLU A 7 2.90 1.99 0.62
C GLU A 7 4.16 1.76 -0.20
N CYS A 8 5.18 1.15 0.40
CA CYS A 8 6.39 0.77 -0.30
C CYS A 8 6.14 -0.26 -1.42
N GLY A 9 6.96 -0.23 -2.46
CA GLY A 9 7.00 -1.22 -3.52
C GLY A 9 8.29 -2.05 -3.45
N VAL A 10 8.19 -3.37 -3.67
CA VAL A 10 9.34 -4.27 -3.76
C VAL A 10 9.42 -4.91 -5.12
N ALA A 11 10.65 -5.14 -5.59
CA ALA A 11 10.94 -5.89 -6.82
C ALA A 11 12.19 -6.73 -6.60
N MET A 12 12.17 -8.01 -7.03
CA MET A 12 13.35 -8.88 -7.02
C MET A 12 13.43 -9.67 -8.31
N ILE A 13 14.64 -9.89 -8.79
CA ILE A 13 14.91 -10.74 -9.96
C ILE A 13 16.12 -11.62 -9.66
N ARG A 14 15.96 -12.92 -9.88
CA ARG A 14 17.03 -13.91 -9.99
C ARG A 14 17.13 -14.40 -11.43
N LEU A 15 18.25 -14.18 -12.07
CA LEU A 15 18.59 -14.75 -13.38
C LEU A 15 19.09 -16.18 -13.18
N LEU A 16 18.39 -17.19 -13.74
CA LEU A 16 18.69 -18.61 -13.57
C LEU A 16 19.70 -19.15 -14.60
N LYS A 17 20.06 -18.34 -15.59
CA LYS A 17 21.06 -18.63 -16.61
C LYS A 17 22.25 -17.66 -16.48
N PRO A 18 23.43 -17.97 -17.03
CA PRO A 18 24.56 -17.05 -17.11
C PRO A 18 24.22 -15.78 -17.94
N LEU A 19 24.87 -14.66 -17.64
CA LEU A 19 24.64 -13.41 -18.38
C LEU A 19 24.82 -13.53 -19.90
N GLN A 20 25.73 -14.42 -20.34
CA GLN A 20 25.94 -14.72 -21.76
C GLN A 20 24.68 -15.27 -22.46
N TYR A 21 23.85 -16.07 -21.75
CA TYR A 21 22.58 -16.57 -22.29
C TYR A 21 21.63 -15.41 -22.65
N TYR A 22 21.51 -14.42 -21.77
CA TYR A 22 20.62 -13.26 -22.00
C TYR A 22 21.19 -12.36 -23.11
N GLN A 23 22.52 -12.22 -23.19
CA GLN A 23 23.18 -11.54 -24.31
C GLN A 23 22.83 -12.20 -25.65
N GLN A 24 22.87 -13.53 -25.73
CA GLN A 24 22.56 -14.25 -26.97
C GLN A 24 21.07 -14.21 -27.32
N LYS A 25 20.19 -14.38 -26.33
CA LYS A 25 18.74 -14.47 -26.55
C LYS A 25 18.05 -13.13 -26.71
N TYR A 26 18.45 -12.13 -25.91
CA TYR A 26 17.79 -10.82 -25.81
C TYR A 26 18.65 -9.66 -26.29
N GLY A 27 19.85 -9.93 -26.79
CA GLY A 27 20.76 -8.91 -27.32
C GLY A 27 21.52 -8.13 -26.26
N THR A 28 21.34 -8.42 -24.98
CA THR A 28 22.00 -7.69 -23.87
C THR A 28 22.16 -8.54 -22.62
N TRP A 29 23.32 -8.48 -21.99
CA TRP A 29 23.56 -9.05 -20.67
C TRP A 29 22.86 -8.25 -19.54
N MET A 30 22.49 -6.99 -19.81
CA MET A 30 21.78 -6.10 -18.88
C MET A 30 20.30 -6.48 -18.71
N TYR A 31 19.87 -7.62 -19.21
CA TYR A 31 18.47 -8.05 -19.16
C TYR A 31 17.85 -7.93 -17.75
N GLY A 32 18.53 -8.45 -16.72
CA GLY A 32 18.04 -8.38 -15.32
C GLY A 32 17.93 -6.94 -14.81
N LEU A 33 18.94 -6.11 -15.08
CA LEU A 33 18.93 -4.69 -14.71
C LEU A 33 17.80 -3.92 -15.39
N ASN A 34 17.60 -4.14 -16.70
CA ASN A 34 16.53 -3.51 -17.47
C ASN A 34 15.13 -3.94 -16.99
N LYS A 35 14.97 -5.23 -16.66
CA LYS A 35 13.72 -5.73 -16.07
C LYS A 35 13.46 -5.15 -14.68
N LEU A 36 14.50 -5.01 -13.84
CA LEU A 36 14.36 -4.35 -12.53
C LEU A 36 13.89 -2.90 -12.70
N TYR A 37 14.49 -2.14 -13.64
CA TYR A 37 14.04 -0.78 -13.95
C TYR A 37 12.54 -0.74 -14.27
N LEU A 38 12.08 -1.60 -15.17
CA LEU A 38 10.67 -1.67 -15.55
C LEU A 38 9.76 -2.07 -14.37
N LEU A 39 10.17 -3.02 -13.55
CA LEU A 39 9.42 -3.41 -12.35
C LEU A 39 9.28 -2.24 -11.38
N MET A 40 10.34 -1.45 -11.19
CA MET A 40 10.31 -0.29 -10.29
C MET A 40 9.46 0.85 -10.88
N GLU A 41 9.64 1.20 -12.14
CA GLU A 41 8.84 2.25 -12.81
C GLU A 41 7.34 1.90 -12.81
N LYS A 42 6.99 0.65 -13.09
CA LYS A 42 5.60 0.21 -13.08
C LYS A 42 4.96 0.17 -11.67
N GLN A 43 5.75 0.24 -10.62
CA GLN A 43 5.29 0.35 -9.23
C GLN A 43 5.50 1.76 -8.63
N HIS A 44 5.84 2.75 -9.44
CA HIS A 44 6.12 4.12 -8.97
C HIS A 44 4.92 4.77 -8.24
N ASN A 45 3.70 4.28 -8.49
CA ASN A 45 2.51 4.67 -7.73
C ASN A 45 2.64 4.35 -6.23
N ARG A 46 3.40 3.33 -5.82
CA ARG A 46 3.57 2.93 -4.41
C ARG A 46 4.53 3.83 -3.65
N GLY A 47 5.73 4.09 -4.17
CA GLY A 47 6.74 4.88 -3.47
C GLY A 47 7.36 5.96 -4.36
N GLN A 48 7.21 7.22 -3.94
CA GLN A 48 7.66 8.40 -4.72
C GLN A 48 8.65 9.28 -3.96
N GLU A 49 9.03 8.92 -2.74
CA GLU A 49 9.93 9.75 -1.92
C GLU A 49 11.39 9.37 -2.06
N ALA A 50 11.66 8.11 -2.31
CA ALA A 50 13.01 7.60 -2.50
C ALA A 50 12.97 6.24 -3.20
N ALA A 51 14.08 5.84 -3.78
CA ALA A 51 14.27 4.52 -4.36
C ALA A 51 15.67 3.98 -4.04
N GLY A 52 15.81 2.66 -4.16
CA GLY A 52 17.12 2.05 -4.06
C GLY A 52 17.14 0.67 -4.70
N MET A 53 18.33 0.26 -5.08
CA MET A 53 18.57 -1.07 -5.64
C MET A 53 19.80 -1.71 -5.04
N SER A 54 19.84 -3.04 -5.04
CA SER A 54 21.06 -3.82 -4.83
C SER A 54 21.22 -4.89 -5.89
N CYS A 55 22.47 -5.29 -6.10
CA CYS A 55 22.85 -6.36 -7.03
C CYS A 55 23.88 -7.26 -6.35
N VAL A 56 23.76 -8.58 -6.55
CA VAL A 56 24.73 -9.57 -6.10
C VAL A 56 25.24 -10.36 -7.30
N LYS A 57 26.58 -10.47 -7.37
CA LYS A 57 27.28 -11.29 -8.35
C LYS A 57 27.62 -12.64 -7.72
N LEU A 58 27.22 -13.72 -8.39
CA LEU A 58 27.49 -15.09 -7.87
C LEU A 58 28.94 -15.52 -8.02
N LYS A 59 29.57 -15.10 -9.13
CA LYS A 59 30.95 -15.44 -9.46
C LYS A 59 31.85 -14.24 -9.23
N THR A 60 32.62 -14.29 -8.16
CA THR A 60 33.63 -13.26 -7.86
C THR A 60 34.85 -13.91 -7.22
N THR A 61 36.00 -13.33 -7.47
CA THR A 61 37.26 -13.70 -6.82
C THR A 61 37.52 -12.83 -5.61
N PRO A 62 38.24 -13.30 -4.59
CA PRO A 62 38.66 -12.49 -3.46
C PRO A 62 39.36 -11.20 -3.92
N GLY A 63 39.08 -10.09 -3.24
CA GLY A 63 39.58 -8.77 -3.59
C GLY A 63 38.67 -7.94 -4.50
N HIS A 64 37.56 -8.51 -4.98
CA HIS A 64 36.56 -7.80 -5.77
C HIS A 64 35.23 -7.67 -5.03
N GLU A 65 34.55 -6.53 -5.23
CA GLU A 65 33.19 -6.33 -4.71
C GLU A 65 32.19 -7.21 -5.44
N TYR A 66 31.22 -7.75 -4.71
CA TYR A 66 30.16 -8.63 -5.24
C TYR A 66 28.75 -8.24 -4.81
N MET A 67 28.62 -7.32 -3.84
CA MET A 67 27.31 -6.76 -3.43
C MET A 67 27.30 -5.25 -3.64
N PHE A 68 26.57 -4.81 -4.60
CA PHE A 68 26.44 -3.39 -4.98
C PHE A 68 25.11 -2.83 -4.49
N ARG A 69 25.08 -1.55 -4.16
CA ARG A 69 23.89 -0.85 -3.73
C ARG A 69 23.92 0.60 -4.15
N GLU A 70 22.82 1.09 -4.77
CA GLU A 70 22.57 2.50 -5.04
C GLU A 70 21.23 2.94 -4.44
N ARG A 71 21.17 4.21 -3.98
CA ARG A 71 19.98 4.80 -3.35
C ARG A 71 19.91 6.28 -3.65
N ALA A 72 18.69 6.78 -3.86
CA ALA A 72 18.43 8.21 -4.07
C ALA A 72 17.12 8.63 -3.38
N GLU A 73 17.00 9.92 -3.11
CA GLU A 73 15.80 10.55 -2.55
C GLU A 73 15.14 11.46 -3.59
N GLY A 74 13.85 11.68 -3.45
CA GLY A 74 13.05 12.54 -4.32
C GLY A 74 12.28 11.78 -5.39
N SER A 75 11.42 12.51 -6.09
CA SER A 75 10.48 11.95 -7.06
C SER A 75 11.14 11.32 -8.30
N ASN A 76 12.40 11.65 -8.57
CA ASN A 76 13.16 11.14 -9.72
C ASN A 76 14.18 10.06 -9.29
N ALA A 77 14.07 9.55 -8.07
CA ALA A 77 15.05 8.64 -7.48
C ALA A 77 15.33 7.40 -8.34
N ILE A 78 14.32 6.81 -9.00
CA ILE A 78 14.50 5.66 -9.90
C ILE A 78 15.44 6.05 -11.04
N THR A 79 15.13 7.13 -11.77
CA THR A 79 15.96 7.60 -12.88
C THR A 79 17.39 7.91 -12.43
N GLU A 80 17.55 8.52 -11.26
CA GLU A 80 18.86 8.89 -10.71
C GLU A 80 19.73 7.67 -10.41
N ILE A 81 19.20 6.64 -9.72
CA ILE A 81 20.00 5.44 -9.41
C ILE A 81 20.40 4.67 -10.66
N PHE A 82 19.51 4.52 -11.65
CA PHE A 82 19.85 3.85 -12.91
C PHE A 82 20.81 4.68 -13.78
N ALA A 83 20.67 6.00 -13.81
CA ALA A 83 21.64 6.88 -14.47
C ALA A 83 23.04 6.80 -13.82
N THR A 84 23.12 6.67 -12.50
CA THR A 84 24.40 6.48 -11.79
C THR A 84 25.07 5.17 -12.20
N VAL A 85 24.31 4.07 -12.26
CA VAL A 85 24.82 2.77 -12.73
C VAL A 85 25.30 2.86 -14.19
N GLN A 86 24.49 3.47 -15.07
CA GLN A 86 24.84 3.65 -16.49
C GLN A 86 26.09 4.51 -16.70
N LYS A 87 26.29 5.57 -15.90
CA LYS A 87 27.53 6.36 -15.92
C LYS A 87 28.77 5.52 -15.60
N GLY A 88 28.64 4.50 -14.76
CA GLY A 88 29.71 3.52 -14.53
C GLY A 88 30.08 2.77 -15.81
N PHE A 89 29.09 2.31 -16.56
CA PHE A 89 29.27 1.59 -17.83
C PHE A 89 29.80 2.48 -18.96
N ALA A 90 29.42 3.76 -18.99
CA ALA A 90 29.89 4.70 -20.02
C ALA A 90 31.42 4.95 -20.03
N LYS A 91 32.15 4.46 -19.05
CA LYS A 91 33.61 4.50 -18.97
C LYS A 91 34.28 3.32 -19.71
N GLU A 92 33.50 2.33 -20.08
CA GLU A 92 33.97 1.11 -20.74
C GLU A 92 33.97 1.25 -22.25
N THR A 93 34.80 0.46 -22.93
CA THR A 93 34.79 0.39 -24.38
C THR A 93 33.57 -0.36 -24.91
N PRO A 94 33.13 -0.10 -26.16
CA PRO A 94 32.03 -0.86 -26.76
C PRO A 94 32.27 -2.37 -26.76
N GLU A 95 33.55 -2.79 -26.98
CA GLU A 95 33.94 -4.20 -26.97
C GLU A 95 33.75 -4.83 -25.59
N HIS A 96 34.13 -4.14 -24.52
CA HIS A 96 33.92 -4.58 -23.14
C HIS A 96 32.41 -4.69 -22.79
N LEU A 97 31.61 -3.73 -23.24
CA LEU A 97 30.17 -3.74 -23.04
C LEU A 97 29.45 -4.81 -23.85
N ALA A 98 30.04 -5.25 -24.97
CA ALA A 98 29.50 -6.34 -25.77
C ALA A 98 29.86 -7.73 -25.22
N ASP A 99 30.84 -7.83 -24.32
CA ASP A 99 31.27 -9.10 -23.73
C ASP A 99 30.61 -9.35 -22.35
N ALA A 100 29.60 -10.25 -22.34
CA ALA A 100 28.92 -10.63 -21.11
C ALA A 100 29.84 -11.29 -20.06
N ARG A 101 30.92 -11.96 -20.48
CA ARG A 101 31.89 -12.58 -19.56
C ARG A 101 32.79 -11.51 -18.92
N TYR A 102 33.17 -10.49 -19.68
CA TYR A 102 33.87 -9.34 -19.14
C TYR A 102 32.98 -8.60 -18.12
N ALA A 103 31.72 -8.33 -18.49
CA ALA A 103 30.75 -7.68 -17.63
C ALA A 103 30.56 -8.45 -16.30
N GLU A 104 30.33 -9.78 -16.38
CA GLU A 104 30.16 -10.65 -15.21
C GLU A 104 31.36 -10.57 -14.26
N ARG A 105 32.60 -10.48 -14.78
CA ARG A 105 33.82 -10.41 -13.95
C ARG A 105 34.11 -9.00 -13.42
N SER A 106 34.01 -7.99 -14.28
CA SER A 106 34.63 -6.69 -14.04
C SER A 106 33.65 -5.55 -13.75
N LEU A 107 32.42 -5.59 -14.29
CA LEU A 107 31.51 -4.46 -14.17
C LEU A 107 30.69 -4.48 -12.88
N PRO A 108 30.57 -3.35 -12.17
CA PRO A 108 29.58 -3.19 -11.10
C PRO A 108 28.17 -3.46 -11.61
N PHE A 109 27.29 -3.96 -10.75
CA PHE A 109 25.88 -4.25 -11.09
C PHE A 109 25.66 -5.23 -12.27
N ALA A 110 26.69 -5.87 -12.80
CA ALA A 110 26.57 -6.96 -13.77
C ALA A 110 26.51 -8.29 -13.03
N GLY A 111 25.39 -8.58 -12.39
CA GLY A 111 25.17 -9.77 -11.57
C GLY A 111 23.90 -10.53 -11.97
N GLU A 112 23.60 -11.57 -11.19
CA GLU A 112 22.47 -12.46 -11.44
C GLU A 112 21.28 -12.22 -10.48
N LEU A 113 21.51 -11.50 -9.36
CA LEU A 113 20.47 -11.15 -8.40
C LEU A 113 20.32 -9.64 -8.32
N TYR A 114 19.07 -9.20 -8.43
CA TYR A 114 18.70 -7.80 -8.29
C TYR A 114 17.55 -7.64 -7.32
N MET A 115 17.60 -6.60 -6.52
CA MET A 115 16.52 -6.21 -5.60
C MET A 115 16.31 -4.71 -5.67
N GLY A 116 15.08 -4.27 -5.88
CA GLY A 116 14.65 -2.88 -5.95
C GLY A 116 13.60 -2.56 -4.91
N HIS A 117 13.61 -1.32 -4.45
CA HIS A 117 12.67 -0.81 -3.47
C HIS A 117 12.25 0.61 -3.80
N LEU A 118 10.95 0.87 -3.66
CA LEU A 118 10.33 2.17 -3.76
C LEU A 118 9.83 2.57 -2.39
N ARG A 119 10.37 3.65 -1.85
CA ARG A 119 10.08 4.07 -0.49
C ARG A 119 8.95 5.07 -0.43
N TYR A 120 8.12 4.83 0.56
CA TYR A 120 7.23 5.82 1.12
C TYR A 120 7.39 5.86 2.64
N SER A 121 7.65 7.04 3.25
CA SER A 121 7.81 7.15 4.71
C SER A 121 6.46 7.35 5.39
N THR A 122 6.00 6.35 6.12
CA THR A 122 4.74 6.41 6.88
C THR A 122 4.94 6.96 8.29
N THR A 123 5.89 6.41 9.03
CA THR A 123 6.15 6.77 10.44
C THR A 123 7.62 7.04 10.74
N GLY A 124 8.51 6.78 9.78
CA GLY A 124 9.95 6.84 9.95
C GLY A 124 10.57 8.23 9.70
N LYS A 125 11.84 8.36 10.12
CA LYS A 125 12.67 9.52 9.79
C LYS A 125 12.96 9.55 8.29
N SER A 126 13.06 10.74 7.70
CA SER A 126 13.51 10.97 6.32
C SER A 126 15.04 10.95 6.24
N GLY A 127 15.56 10.85 5.02
CA GLY A 127 16.99 10.87 4.73
C GLY A 127 17.51 9.56 4.16
N LEU A 128 18.59 9.63 3.41
CA LEU A 128 19.21 8.51 2.69
C LEU A 128 19.56 7.33 3.61
N SER A 129 19.83 7.58 4.90
CA SER A 129 20.11 6.53 5.88
C SER A 129 18.95 5.57 6.12
N TYR A 130 17.73 5.97 5.75
CA TYR A 130 16.50 5.18 5.91
C TYR A 130 15.96 4.62 4.59
N VAL A 131 16.67 4.84 3.48
CA VAL A 131 16.28 4.32 2.17
C VAL A 131 16.76 2.88 2.02
N HIS A 132 15.84 1.98 1.66
CA HIS A 132 16.17 0.59 1.32
C HIS A 132 16.88 0.50 -0.05
N PRO A 133 17.63 -0.59 -0.30
CA PRO A 133 17.94 -1.73 0.57
C PRO A 133 18.93 -1.38 1.67
N PHE A 134 18.75 -2.00 2.84
CA PHE A 134 19.77 -2.02 3.89
C PHE A 134 20.80 -3.10 3.60
N LEU A 135 22.05 -2.87 4.00
CA LEU A 135 23.15 -3.78 3.73
C LEU A 135 23.97 -4.01 5.01
N ARG A 136 24.04 -5.25 5.44
CA ARG A 136 24.93 -5.74 6.49
C ARG A 136 26.15 -6.39 5.85
N ARG A 137 27.32 -5.95 6.27
CA ARG A 137 28.62 -6.42 5.76
C ARG A 137 29.36 -7.27 6.79
N ASN A 138 30.03 -8.31 6.30
CA ASN A 138 30.92 -9.19 7.06
C ASN A 138 32.03 -9.69 6.14
N ASN A 139 33.15 -10.15 6.71
CA ASN A 139 34.24 -10.76 5.92
C ASN A 139 33.85 -12.13 5.34
N TRP A 140 32.96 -12.85 5.99
CA TRP A 140 32.38 -14.07 5.44
C TRP A 140 31.25 -13.72 4.47
N ARG A 141 31.40 -14.15 3.22
CA ARG A 141 30.43 -13.88 2.17
C ARG A 141 29.01 -14.32 2.55
N ALA A 142 28.88 -15.52 3.11
CA ALA A 142 27.60 -16.06 3.55
C ALA A 142 26.94 -15.30 4.71
N LYS A 143 27.69 -14.48 5.47
CA LYS A 143 27.15 -13.61 6.55
C LYS A 143 26.69 -12.23 6.07
N ASN A 144 26.92 -11.89 4.79
CA ASN A 144 26.43 -10.64 4.24
C ASN A 144 24.95 -10.77 3.88
N LEU A 145 24.18 -9.71 4.15
CA LEU A 145 22.73 -9.66 3.91
C LEU A 145 22.33 -8.28 3.42
N SER A 146 21.64 -8.23 2.28
CA SER A 146 20.91 -7.05 1.83
C SER A 146 19.42 -7.29 1.98
N LEU A 147 18.68 -6.31 2.52
CA LEU A 147 17.28 -6.43 2.91
C LEU A 147 16.46 -5.22 2.48
N CYS A 148 15.29 -5.45 1.93
CA CYS A 148 14.25 -4.44 1.74
C CYS A 148 12.86 -5.05 2.02
N GLY A 149 11.83 -4.21 2.05
CA GLY A 149 10.48 -4.73 2.21
C GLY A 149 9.41 -3.66 2.27
N ASN A 150 8.17 -4.11 2.11
CA ASN A 150 6.97 -3.35 2.42
C ASN A 150 6.44 -3.85 3.76
N PHE A 151 6.70 -3.10 4.82
CA PHE A 151 6.35 -3.52 6.17
C PHE A 151 6.21 -2.36 7.15
N ASN A 152 5.45 -2.61 8.21
CA ASN A 152 5.45 -1.82 9.43
C ASN A 152 5.24 -2.74 10.63
N MET A 153 6.14 -2.62 11.61
CA MET A 153 6.13 -3.46 12.81
C MET A 153 5.50 -2.72 13.97
N THR A 154 4.60 -3.39 14.69
CA THR A 154 3.95 -2.84 15.88
C THR A 154 4.79 -3.04 17.14
N ASN A 155 5.80 -3.92 17.11
CA ASN A 155 6.58 -4.36 18.27
C ASN A 155 8.09 -4.10 18.15
N ILE A 156 8.50 -3.09 17.42
CA ILE A 156 9.92 -2.74 17.20
C ILE A 156 10.69 -2.54 18.50
N GLY A 157 10.08 -1.90 19.50
CA GLY A 157 10.69 -1.71 20.81
C GLY A 157 11.09 -3.03 21.50
N GLU A 158 10.20 -4.02 21.44
CA GLU A 158 10.42 -5.34 22.03
C GLU A 158 11.57 -6.09 21.33
N ILE A 159 11.64 -6.00 20.00
CA ILE A 159 12.73 -6.60 19.22
C ILE A 159 14.05 -5.89 19.53
N PHE A 160 14.05 -4.56 19.61
CA PHE A 160 15.23 -3.77 19.98
C PHE A 160 15.76 -4.16 21.37
N GLU A 161 14.88 -4.23 22.39
CA GLU A 161 15.26 -4.66 23.74
C GLU A 161 15.80 -6.08 23.74
N ARG A 162 15.21 -6.99 22.97
CA ARG A 162 15.69 -8.37 22.85
C ARG A 162 17.11 -8.43 22.31
N LEU A 163 17.40 -7.68 21.24
CA LEU A 163 18.76 -7.60 20.68
C LEU A 163 19.75 -7.05 21.70
N THR A 164 19.37 -5.99 22.42
CA THR A 164 20.20 -5.37 23.45
C THR A 164 20.49 -6.34 24.61
N ARG A 165 19.48 -7.07 25.09
CA ARG A 165 19.65 -8.10 26.14
C ARG A 165 20.52 -9.27 25.68
N GLN A 166 20.64 -9.51 24.38
CA GLN A 166 21.55 -10.50 23.78
C GLN A 166 22.97 -9.96 23.56
N GLY A 167 23.28 -8.75 24.06
CA GLY A 167 24.60 -8.12 23.96
C GLY A 167 24.86 -7.39 22.64
N GLN A 168 23.83 -7.21 21.80
CA GLN A 168 23.97 -6.45 20.56
C GLN A 168 23.73 -4.95 20.80
N CYS A 169 24.29 -4.11 19.92
CA CYS A 169 24.14 -2.66 19.99
C CYS A 169 23.65 -2.11 18.62
N PRO A 170 22.36 -2.22 18.30
CA PRO A 170 21.83 -1.68 17.05
C PRO A 170 22.04 -0.16 16.98
N ARG A 171 22.64 0.32 15.89
CA ARG A 171 23.04 1.75 15.74
C ARG A 171 21.90 2.68 15.35
N ILE A 172 20.85 2.13 14.74
CA ILE A 172 19.72 2.91 14.23
C ILE A 172 18.43 2.31 14.78
N TYR A 173 17.61 3.14 15.42
CA TYR A 173 16.27 2.74 15.87
C TYR A 173 15.29 2.96 14.71
N SER A 174 15.15 1.94 13.86
CA SER A 174 14.13 1.83 12.84
C SER A 174 13.76 0.36 12.64
N ASP A 175 12.54 0.08 12.22
CA ASP A 175 12.06 -1.27 11.96
C ASP A 175 12.96 -2.02 10.98
N SER A 176 13.28 -1.42 9.86
CA SER A 176 14.13 -1.99 8.81
C SER A 176 15.52 -2.40 9.31
N TYR A 177 16.15 -1.51 10.08
CA TYR A 177 17.50 -1.78 10.60
C TYR A 177 17.49 -2.85 11.68
N ILE A 178 16.51 -2.79 12.58
CA ILE A 178 16.34 -3.76 13.66
C ILE A 178 16.03 -5.16 13.09
N MET A 179 15.20 -5.24 12.04
CA MET A 179 14.96 -6.50 11.34
C MET A 179 16.22 -7.05 10.67
N LEU A 180 17.00 -6.19 10.01
CA LEU A 180 18.28 -6.58 9.41
C LEU A 180 19.23 -7.17 10.45
N GLU A 181 19.35 -6.55 11.62
CA GLU A 181 20.25 -7.03 12.69
C GLU A 181 19.75 -8.35 13.30
N LEU A 182 18.43 -8.49 13.52
CA LEU A 182 17.88 -9.75 14.02
C LEU A 182 18.09 -10.90 13.03
N MET A 183 17.79 -10.68 11.76
CA MET A 183 17.98 -11.68 10.71
C MET A 183 19.46 -11.99 10.48
N GLY A 184 20.31 -10.96 10.48
CA GLY A 184 21.75 -11.10 10.36
C GLY A 184 22.35 -11.94 11.51
N HIS A 185 21.88 -11.73 12.73
CA HIS A 185 22.30 -12.56 13.87
C HIS A 185 21.89 -14.03 13.72
N ARG A 186 20.71 -14.31 13.16
CA ARG A 186 20.30 -15.70 12.87
C ARG A 186 21.11 -16.31 11.73
N LEU A 187 21.42 -15.51 10.72
CA LEU A 187 22.29 -15.94 9.62
C LEU A 187 23.71 -16.24 10.10
N ASP A 188 24.28 -15.44 11.01
CA ASP A 188 25.59 -15.71 11.61
C ASP A 188 25.62 -17.09 12.29
N ARG A 189 24.59 -17.41 13.09
CA ARG A 189 24.49 -18.71 13.77
C ARG A 189 24.33 -19.87 12.79
N GLU A 190 23.60 -19.66 11.69
CA GLU A 190 23.47 -20.68 10.64
C GLU A 190 24.80 -20.95 9.96
N VAL A 191 25.58 -19.92 9.66
CA VAL A 191 26.92 -20.03 9.08
C VAL A 191 27.89 -20.71 10.07
N GLU A 192 27.88 -20.32 11.35
CA GLU A 192 28.74 -20.97 12.39
C GLU A 192 28.41 -22.46 12.54
N ARG A 193 27.13 -22.84 12.50
CA ARG A 193 26.73 -24.25 12.54
C ARG A 193 27.31 -25.04 11.36
N ASN A 194 27.24 -24.49 10.15
CA ASN A 194 27.80 -25.11 8.95
C ASN A 194 29.33 -25.11 8.98
N PHE A 195 29.98 -24.11 9.55
CA PHE A 195 31.42 -24.07 9.75
C PHE A 195 31.88 -25.24 10.63
N VAL A 196 31.25 -25.45 11.78
CA VAL A 196 31.55 -26.58 12.69
C VAL A 196 31.31 -27.93 12.00
N ALA A 197 30.22 -28.05 11.22
CA ALA A 197 29.93 -29.27 10.46
C ALA A 197 31.01 -29.56 9.40
N ALA A 198 31.44 -28.53 8.66
CA ALA A 198 32.51 -28.65 7.67
C ALA A 198 33.85 -29.13 8.30
N GLN A 199 34.22 -28.57 9.46
CA GLN A 199 35.42 -29.01 10.21
C GLN A 199 35.29 -30.47 10.66
N ALA A 200 34.11 -30.88 11.13
CA ALA A 200 33.88 -32.29 11.55
C ALA A 200 33.99 -33.28 10.38
N LEU A 201 33.79 -32.82 9.13
CA LEU A 201 34.01 -33.58 7.90
C LEU A 201 35.46 -33.55 7.41
N GLY A 202 36.35 -32.85 8.13
CA GLY A 202 37.78 -32.74 7.78
C GLY A 202 38.05 -31.75 6.63
N LEU A 203 37.09 -30.88 6.27
CA LEU A 203 37.28 -29.87 5.25
C LEU A 203 38.19 -28.74 5.74
N THR A 204 38.96 -28.15 4.85
CA THR A 204 39.90 -27.04 5.14
C THR A 204 39.77 -25.92 4.10
N ASP A 205 40.27 -24.75 4.44
CA ASP A 205 40.46 -23.60 3.53
C ASP A 205 39.18 -23.21 2.76
N THR A 206 39.26 -23.14 1.43
CA THR A 206 38.14 -22.78 0.54
C THR A 206 37.02 -23.81 0.53
N ASP A 207 37.30 -25.08 0.85
CA ASP A 207 36.28 -26.13 0.87
C ASP A 207 35.28 -25.90 2.01
N ILE A 208 35.74 -25.35 3.15
CA ILE A 208 34.83 -24.91 4.22
C ILE A 208 33.89 -23.81 3.71
N THR A 209 34.42 -22.83 2.98
CA THR A 209 33.60 -21.74 2.41
C THR A 209 32.56 -22.29 1.45
N GLN A 210 32.95 -23.17 0.54
CA GLN A 210 32.05 -23.80 -0.41
C GLN A 210 30.96 -24.60 0.30
N TYR A 211 31.36 -25.42 1.31
CA TYR A 211 30.40 -26.19 2.11
C TYR A 211 29.37 -25.29 2.80
N ILE A 212 29.82 -24.18 3.40
CA ILE A 212 28.91 -23.21 4.04
C ILE A 212 27.94 -22.64 3.01
N GLU A 213 28.43 -22.14 1.87
CA GLU A 213 27.61 -21.53 0.82
C GLU A 213 26.57 -22.50 0.23
N ASP A 214 26.90 -23.79 0.13
CA ASP A 214 25.98 -24.81 -0.38
C ASP A 214 24.96 -25.28 0.67
N ASN A 215 25.25 -25.14 1.97
CA ASN A 215 24.43 -25.68 3.05
C ASN A 215 23.75 -24.64 3.95
N VAL A 216 23.92 -23.33 3.72
CA VAL A 216 23.18 -22.30 4.44
C VAL A 216 21.67 -22.53 4.23
N ASN A 217 20.95 -22.65 5.34
CA ASN A 217 19.51 -22.87 5.35
C ASN A 217 18.76 -21.57 5.66
N VAL A 218 18.44 -20.79 4.62
CA VAL A 218 17.70 -19.55 4.75
C VAL A 218 16.32 -19.78 5.34
N ALA A 219 15.64 -20.88 5.03
CA ALA A 219 14.34 -21.20 5.64
C ALA A 219 14.44 -21.31 7.17
N ASN A 220 15.53 -21.89 7.70
CA ASN A 220 15.76 -21.96 9.14
C ASN A 220 16.01 -20.55 9.74
N VAL A 221 16.73 -19.69 9.04
CA VAL A 221 16.91 -18.28 9.44
C VAL A 221 15.54 -17.59 9.56
N LEU A 222 14.67 -17.77 8.57
CA LEU A 222 13.32 -17.18 8.56
C LEU A 222 12.43 -17.76 9.66
N ARG A 223 12.41 -19.09 9.85
CA ARG A 223 11.62 -19.78 10.91
C ARG A 223 12.04 -19.34 12.33
N THR A 224 13.29 -18.99 12.53
CA THR A 224 13.78 -18.51 13.83
C THR A 224 13.64 -17.00 14.02
N THR A 225 13.28 -16.26 12.97
CA THR A 225 13.10 -14.81 12.98
C THR A 225 11.63 -14.40 13.01
N MET A 226 10.82 -14.95 12.09
CA MET A 226 9.42 -14.57 11.84
C MET A 226 8.51 -14.63 13.08
N PRO A 227 8.64 -15.60 14.02
CA PRO A 227 7.84 -15.63 15.24
C PRO A 227 8.01 -14.43 16.18
N HIS A 228 9.03 -13.59 15.96
CA HIS A 228 9.26 -12.38 16.75
C HIS A 228 8.63 -11.13 16.15
N PHE A 229 8.06 -11.23 14.96
CA PHE A 229 7.48 -10.11 14.24
C PHE A 229 5.97 -10.01 14.50
N ASP A 230 5.54 -8.84 14.95
CA ASP A 230 4.14 -8.44 14.99
C ASP A 230 3.96 -7.26 14.02
N GLY A 231 3.10 -7.43 13.03
CA GLY A 231 2.85 -6.40 12.00
C GLY A 231 2.46 -6.98 10.66
N GLY A 232 2.28 -6.12 9.66
CA GLY A 232 2.07 -6.48 8.27
C GLY A 232 3.38 -6.34 7.49
N TYR A 233 3.82 -7.40 6.79
CA TYR A 233 5.10 -7.36 6.11
C TYR A 233 5.24 -8.29 4.91
N VAL A 234 5.94 -7.77 3.91
CA VAL A 234 6.67 -8.55 2.90
C VAL A 234 8.13 -8.16 3.00
N VAL A 235 8.99 -9.11 3.36
CA VAL A 235 10.42 -8.89 3.51
C VAL A 235 11.18 -9.64 2.44
N CYS A 236 12.00 -8.91 1.71
CA CYS A 236 12.85 -9.41 0.63
C CYS A 236 14.32 -9.32 1.03
N GLY A 237 15.09 -10.34 0.73
CA GLY A 237 16.51 -10.36 1.06
C GLY A 237 17.34 -11.17 0.09
N VAL A 238 18.63 -10.80 0.02
CA VAL A 238 19.67 -11.54 -0.71
C VAL A 238 20.90 -11.67 0.17
N THR A 239 21.45 -12.88 0.23
CA THR A 239 22.72 -13.13 0.95
C THR A 239 23.92 -12.88 0.04
N GLY A 240 25.08 -12.66 0.60
CA GLY A 240 26.33 -12.55 -0.17
C GLY A 240 26.73 -13.86 -0.87
N SER A 241 26.27 -15.01 -0.38
CA SER A 241 26.46 -16.32 -1.01
C SER A 241 25.54 -16.56 -2.20
N GLY A 242 24.47 -15.77 -2.36
CA GLY A 242 23.62 -15.80 -3.53
C GLY A 242 22.25 -16.45 -3.33
N GLU A 243 21.81 -16.68 -2.09
CA GLU A 243 20.42 -17.00 -1.82
C GLU A 243 19.56 -15.76 -1.90
N MET A 244 18.38 -15.89 -2.50
CA MET A 244 17.34 -14.90 -2.56
C MET A 244 16.10 -15.40 -1.83
N PHE A 245 15.44 -14.52 -1.09
CA PHE A 245 14.15 -14.86 -0.48
C PHE A 245 13.19 -13.69 -0.48
N SER A 246 11.90 -14.03 -0.50
CA SER A 246 10.80 -13.10 -0.20
C SER A 246 9.82 -13.81 0.72
N MET A 247 9.58 -13.29 1.92
CA MET A 247 8.63 -13.85 2.88
C MET A 247 7.46 -12.92 3.12
N ARG A 248 6.26 -13.49 3.30
CA ARG A 248 5.02 -12.77 3.59
C ARG A 248 4.54 -13.07 5.01
N ASP A 249 3.97 -12.07 5.67
CA ASP A 249 3.40 -12.19 7.02
C ASP A 249 2.32 -13.29 7.10
N PRO A 250 2.09 -13.89 8.29
CA PRO A 250 1.19 -15.04 8.41
C PRO A 250 -0.31 -14.67 8.36
N TRP A 251 -0.67 -13.40 8.40
CA TRP A 251 -2.04 -12.90 8.19
C TRP A 251 -2.29 -12.46 6.75
N GLY A 252 -1.25 -12.40 5.90
CA GLY A 252 -1.34 -11.96 4.52
C GLY A 252 -1.67 -10.48 4.35
N ILE A 253 -1.34 -9.64 5.34
CA ILE A 253 -1.70 -8.21 5.36
C ILE A 253 -1.17 -7.50 4.11
N ARG A 254 0.11 -7.74 3.75
CA ARG A 254 0.75 -7.14 2.60
C ARG A 254 0.75 -8.06 1.38
N PRO A 255 0.51 -7.55 0.16
CA PRO A 255 0.53 -8.35 -1.05
C PRO A 255 1.94 -8.63 -1.54
N ALA A 256 2.18 -9.84 -2.03
CA ALA A 256 3.39 -10.23 -2.74
C ALA A 256 3.04 -11.22 -3.84
N PHE A 257 3.54 -10.96 -5.04
CA PHE A 257 3.32 -11.81 -6.21
C PHE A 257 4.65 -12.28 -6.75
N TYR A 258 4.67 -13.49 -7.31
CA TYR A 258 5.86 -14.04 -7.94
C TYR A 258 5.54 -14.72 -9.28
N TYR A 259 6.57 -14.78 -10.10
CA TYR A 259 6.60 -15.51 -11.36
C TYR A 259 7.93 -16.25 -11.46
N LYS A 260 7.90 -17.48 -11.97
CA LYS A 260 9.12 -18.23 -12.27
C LYS A 260 8.95 -19.06 -13.55
N ASN A 261 10.06 -19.15 -14.28
CA ASN A 261 10.26 -20.07 -15.40
C ASN A 261 11.70 -20.60 -15.36
N ASP A 262 12.20 -21.20 -16.44
CA ASP A 262 13.60 -21.72 -16.50
C ASP A 262 14.67 -20.64 -16.60
N GLU A 263 14.27 -19.37 -16.78
CA GLU A 263 15.22 -18.25 -16.96
C GLU A 263 15.26 -17.32 -15.77
N VAL A 264 14.12 -17.10 -15.13
CA VAL A 264 14.00 -16.12 -14.04
C VAL A 264 13.08 -16.59 -12.94
N ALA A 265 13.39 -16.16 -11.71
CA ALA A 265 12.46 -16.08 -10.60
C ALA A 265 12.30 -14.61 -10.19
N VAL A 266 11.07 -14.13 -10.11
CA VAL A 266 10.77 -12.70 -9.93
C VAL A 266 9.71 -12.51 -8.86
N VAL A 267 9.84 -11.44 -8.05
CA VAL A 267 8.85 -11.01 -7.07
C VAL A 267 8.52 -9.55 -7.27
N ALA A 268 7.25 -9.18 -7.09
CA ALA A 268 6.80 -7.78 -7.06
C ALA A 268 5.61 -7.62 -6.11
N SER A 269 5.35 -6.39 -5.68
CA SER A 269 4.19 -6.08 -4.83
C SER A 269 2.85 -6.17 -5.57
N GLU A 270 2.84 -6.08 -6.91
CA GLU A 270 1.62 -6.05 -7.71
C GLU A 270 1.68 -7.02 -8.90
N ARG A 271 0.59 -7.77 -9.13
CA ARG A 271 0.46 -8.73 -10.24
C ARG A 271 0.61 -8.08 -11.63
N PRO A 272 -0.06 -6.95 -11.96
CA PRO A 272 0.05 -6.34 -13.28
C PRO A 272 1.46 -5.89 -13.65
N VAL A 273 2.29 -5.64 -12.66
CA VAL A 273 3.69 -5.25 -12.86
C VAL A 273 4.48 -6.41 -13.46
N LEU A 274 4.28 -7.64 -12.95
CA LEU A 274 4.89 -8.85 -13.50
C LEU A 274 4.35 -9.15 -14.89
N GLN A 275 3.02 -9.12 -15.06
CA GLN A 275 2.37 -9.38 -16.32
C GLN A 275 2.91 -8.49 -17.44
N THR A 276 2.93 -7.19 -17.21
CA THR A 276 3.38 -6.24 -18.25
C THR A 276 4.89 -6.22 -18.46
N THR A 277 5.70 -6.52 -17.43
CA THR A 277 7.16 -6.55 -17.57
C THR A 277 7.65 -7.77 -18.34
N PHE A 278 6.99 -8.92 -18.17
CA PHE A 278 7.38 -10.19 -18.78
C PHE A 278 6.47 -10.63 -19.92
N ALA A 279 5.41 -9.88 -20.23
CA ALA A 279 4.40 -10.20 -21.24
C ALA A 279 3.78 -11.59 -21.01
N ILE A 280 3.27 -11.83 -19.79
CA ILE A 280 2.71 -13.10 -19.33
C ILE A 280 1.25 -12.94 -18.91
N GLU A 281 0.53 -14.05 -18.88
CA GLU A 281 -0.89 -14.09 -18.52
C GLU A 281 -1.11 -14.00 -17.00
N CYS A 282 -2.35 -13.73 -16.62
CA CYS A 282 -2.73 -13.58 -15.21
C CYS A 282 -2.43 -14.86 -14.40
N ASP A 283 -2.67 -16.03 -14.98
CA ASP A 283 -2.53 -17.33 -14.33
C ASP A 283 -1.07 -17.75 -14.14
N ASP A 284 -0.14 -17.16 -14.86
CA ASP A 284 1.30 -17.38 -14.69
C ASP A 284 1.83 -16.73 -13.40
N VAL A 285 1.18 -15.64 -12.95
CA VAL A 285 1.56 -14.91 -11.74
C VAL A 285 0.83 -15.47 -10.53
N LYS A 286 1.60 -15.95 -9.57
CA LYS A 286 1.07 -16.49 -8.32
C LYS A 286 1.19 -15.46 -7.19
N GLU A 287 0.23 -15.47 -6.29
CA GLU A 287 0.35 -14.76 -5.03
C GLU A 287 1.11 -15.62 -4.02
N LEU A 288 2.03 -15.00 -3.26
CA LEU A 288 2.74 -15.69 -2.19
C LEU A 288 1.78 -15.89 -1.01
N GLU A 289 1.57 -17.14 -0.60
CA GLU A 289 0.66 -17.46 0.50
C GLU A 289 1.11 -16.85 1.83
N PRO A 290 0.18 -16.47 2.73
CA PRO A 290 0.52 -16.00 4.06
C PRO A 290 1.37 -17.02 4.83
N GLY A 291 2.40 -16.54 5.54
CA GLY A 291 3.32 -17.38 6.33
C GLY A 291 4.29 -18.21 5.50
N THR A 292 4.41 -17.96 4.19
CA THR A 292 5.37 -18.66 3.32
C THR A 292 6.50 -17.76 2.85
N ALA A 293 7.54 -18.37 2.33
CA ALA A 293 8.63 -17.69 1.64
C ALA A 293 8.94 -18.36 0.30
N LEU A 294 9.12 -17.54 -0.73
CA LEU A 294 9.83 -17.93 -1.94
C LEU A 294 11.33 -17.89 -1.62
N ILE A 295 12.02 -19.01 -1.80
CA ILE A 295 13.46 -19.11 -1.62
C ILE A 295 14.09 -19.62 -2.90
N VAL A 296 15.09 -18.89 -3.39
CA VAL A 296 15.91 -19.30 -4.54
C VAL A 296 17.34 -19.47 -4.05
N LYS A 297 17.83 -20.70 -4.12
CA LYS A 297 19.19 -21.03 -3.73
C LYS A 297 20.20 -20.52 -4.75
N ARG A 298 21.50 -20.56 -4.35
CA ARG A 298 22.61 -20.18 -5.21
C ARG A 298 22.63 -20.93 -6.54
N ASP A 299 22.34 -22.23 -6.53
CA ASP A 299 22.27 -23.11 -7.73
C ASP A 299 21.05 -22.85 -8.63
N GLY A 300 20.11 -22.00 -8.18
CA GLY A 300 18.87 -21.69 -8.90
C GLY A 300 17.67 -22.54 -8.50
N ASP A 301 17.82 -23.48 -7.56
CA ASP A 301 16.68 -24.23 -7.00
C ASP A 301 15.71 -23.23 -6.35
N CYS A 302 14.48 -23.21 -6.85
CA CYS A 302 13.45 -22.23 -6.48
C CYS A 302 12.24 -22.95 -5.90
N ARG A 303 11.94 -22.69 -4.64
CA ARG A 303 10.85 -23.34 -3.89
C ARG A 303 10.06 -22.37 -3.03
N ILE A 304 8.80 -22.74 -2.77
CA ILE A 304 7.98 -22.11 -1.74
C ILE A 304 8.07 -22.97 -0.47
N GLU A 305 8.42 -22.34 0.64
CA GLU A 305 8.49 -23.02 1.93
C GLU A 305 7.52 -22.40 2.93
N ARG A 306 6.82 -23.25 3.68
CA ARG A 306 6.06 -22.83 4.86
C ARG A 306 7.03 -22.45 5.96
N ILE A 307 7.04 -21.19 6.33
CA ILE A 307 7.90 -20.64 7.38
C ILE A 307 7.16 -20.60 8.71
N MET A 308 5.89 -20.22 8.66
CA MET A 308 5.00 -20.13 9.82
C MET A 308 3.59 -20.53 9.41
N GLU A 309 2.83 -21.11 10.33
CA GLU A 309 1.43 -21.43 10.09
C GLU A 309 0.63 -20.16 9.76
N GLN A 310 -0.23 -20.28 8.76
CA GLN A 310 -1.13 -19.19 8.40
C GLN A 310 -2.07 -18.88 9.57
N LYS A 311 -2.22 -17.62 9.85
CA LYS A 311 -3.22 -17.08 10.78
C LYS A 311 -4.54 -16.79 10.05
N ALA A 312 -5.49 -16.14 10.73
CA ALA A 312 -6.70 -15.68 10.06
C ALA A 312 -6.35 -14.75 8.89
N ASP A 313 -6.98 -14.97 7.73
CA ASP A 313 -6.77 -14.11 6.58
C ASP A 313 -7.24 -12.69 6.89
N SER A 314 -6.28 -11.77 6.80
CA SER A 314 -6.46 -10.34 7.07
C SER A 314 -5.82 -9.49 5.98
N SER A 315 -5.82 -10.01 4.74
CA SER A 315 -5.33 -9.27 3.57
C SER A 315 -6.01 -7.92 3.47
N CYS A 316 -5.22 -6.87 3.33
CA CYS A 316 -5.66 -5.47 3.40
C CYS A 316 -6.69 -5.15 2.31
N SER A 317 -7.92 -4.80 2.69
CA SER A 317 -8.96 -4.39 1.74
C SER A 317 -8.67 -3.01 1.13
N PHE A 318 -7.91 -2.15 1.80
CA PHE A 318 -7.54 -0.84 1.28
C PHE A 318 -6.55 -0.91 0.10
N GLU A 319 -5.76 -2.00 0.03
CA GLU A 319 -4.98 -2.33 -1.17
C GLU A 319 -5.89 -2.45 -2.40
N ARG A 320 -7.06 -3.05 -2.24
CA ARG A 320 -8.04 -3.27 -3.30
C ARG A 320 -8.79 -1.98 -3.65
N ILE A 321 -9.12 -1.18 -2.65
CA ILE A 321 -9.85 0.08 -2.82
C ILE A 321 -8.96 1.15 -3.46
N TYR A 322 -7.71 1.29 -2.99
CA TYR A 322 -6.90 2.46 -3.28
C TYR A 322 -5.48 2.17 -3.82
N PHE A 323 -4.62 1.44 -3.08
CA PHE A 323 -3.18 1.41 -3.37
C PHE A 323 -2.79 0.65 -4.63
N SER A 324 -3.30 -0.55 -4.79
CA SER A 324 -2.95 -1.41 -5.92
C SER A 324 -3.55 -0.90 -7.23
N ARG A 325 -2.90 -1.21 -8.32
CA ARG A 325 -3.31 -0.76 -9.66
C ARG A 325 -4.69 -1.28 -10.05
N GLY A 326 -5.54 -0.38 -10.52
CA GLY A 326 -6.86 -0.72 -11.06
C GLY A 326 -6.82 -1.53 -12.37
N SER A 327 -5.65 -1.74 -12.95
CA SER A 327 -5.46 -2.61 -14.12
C SER A 327 -5.36 -4.11 -13.76
N ASP A 328 -5.28 -4.48 -12.49
CA ASP A 328 -5.46 -5.87 -12.05
C ASP A 328 -6.90 -6.31 -12.32
N ALA A 329 -7.08 -7.47 -12.96
CA ALA A 329 -8.38 -7.94 -13.39
C ALA A 329 -9.38 -8.16 -12.23
N SER A 330 -8.90 -8.64 -11.08
CA SER A 330 -9.75 -8.83 -9.89
C SER A 330 -10.07 -7.49 -9.23
N ILE A 331 -9.08 -6.61 -9.04
CA ILE A 331 -9.27 -5.27 -8.48
C ILE A 331 -10.24 -4.44 -9.34
N TYR A 332 -10.12 -4.52 -10.65
CA TYR A 332 -11.03 -3.84 -11.56
C TYR A 332 -12.49 -4.26 -11.33
N LYS A 333 -12.74 -5.58 -11.22
CA LYS A 333 -14.08 -6.13 -10.95
C LYS A 333 -14.59 -5.71 -9.57
N GLU A 334 -13.75 -5.77 -8.55
CA GLU A 334 -14.08 -5.41 -7.16
C GLU A 334 -14.42 -3.93 -7.04
N ARG A 335 -13.61 -3.03 -7.60
CA ARG A 335 -13.90 -1.58 -7.62
C ARG A 335 -15.19 -1.27 -8.36
N LYS A 336 -15.47 -1.95 -9.48
CA LYS A 336 -16.78 -1.81 -10.16
C LYS A 336 -17.92 -2.24 -9.24
N LYS A 337 -17.79 -3.36 -8.54
CA LYS A 337 -18.82 -3.85 -7.64
C LYS A 337 -19.06 -2.90 -6.46
N LEU A 338 -18.00 -2.32 -5.89
CA LEU A 338 -18.11 -1.26 -4.87
C LEU A 338 -18.96 -0.08 -5.37
N GLY A 339 -18.71 0.40 -6.58
CA GLY A 339 -19.51 1.48 -7.17
C GLY A 339 -20.96 1.08 -7.44
N GLU A 340 -21.18 -0.12 -7.95
CA GLU A 340 -22.52 -0.65 -8.26
C GLU A 340 -23.41 -0.73 -7.01
N GLN A 341 -22.87 -1.14 -5.87
CA GLN A 341 -23.59 -1.25 -4.60
C GLN A 341 -24.03 0.11 -4.03
N LEU A 342 -23.34 1.19 -4.40
CA LEU A 342 -23.70 2.55 -3.99
C LEU A 342 -24.93 3.11 -4.71
N THR A 343 -25.47 2.42 -5.72
CA THR A 343 -26.63 2.88 -6.50
C THR A 343 -27.83 3.18 -5.60
N ASN A 344 -28.26 2.24 -4.76
CA ASN A 344 -29.44 2.42 -3.91
C ASN A 344 -29.28 3.52 -2.85
N PRO A 345 -28.16 3.61 -2.10
CA PRO A 345 -27.92 4.76 -1.21
C PRO A 345 -27.98 6.12 -1.94
N ILE A 346 -27.40 6.19 -3.14
CA ILE A 346 -27.41 7.45 -3.93
C ILE A 346 -28.81 7.76 -4.45
N LEU A 347 -29.56 6.79 -4.93
CA LEU A 347 -30.95 7.00 -5.36
C LEU A 347 -31.79 7.61 -4.23
N ARG A 348 -31.64 7.16 -2.99
CA ARG A 348 -32.29 7.79 -1.83
C ARG A 348 -31.80 9.22 -1.60
N ALA A 349 -30.50 9.45 -1.70
CA ALA A 349 -29.92 10.78 -1.49
C ALA A 349 -30.36 11.83 -2.52
N ILE A 350 -30.72 11.41 -3.74
CA ILE A 350 -31.26 12.28 -4.81
C ILE A 350 -32.80 12.26 -4.88
N ASP A 351 -33.47 11.67 -3.90
CA ASP A 351 -34.94 11.53 -3.88
C ASP A 351 -35.48 10.86 -5.16
N TYR A 352 -34.72 9.91 -5.73
CA TYR A 352 -34.99 9.21 -7.01
C TYR A 352 -35.11 10.13 -8.26
N ASP A 353 -34.70 11.40 -8.16
CA ASP A 353 -34.71 12.36 -9.28
C ASP A 353 -33.50 12.11 -10.21
N THR A 354 -33.58 11.04 -11.00
CA THR A 354 -32.53 10.66 -11.95
C THR A 354 -32.41 11.61 -13.14
N LYS A 355 -33.54 12.23 -13.58
CA LYS A 355 -33.60 13.17 -14.70
C LYS A 355 -32.80 14.47 -14.47
N ASN A 356 -32.78 14.93 -13.22
CA ASN A 356 -32.01 16.10 -12.79
C ASN A 356 -30.78 15.72 -11.97
N THR A 357 -30.09 14.66 -12.36
CA THR A 357 -28.87 14.20 -11.67
C THR A 357 -27.73 14.06 -12.66
N VAL A 358 -26.55 14.54 -12.24
CA VAL A 358 -25.27 14.38 -12.94
C VAL A 358 -24.37 13.51 -12.06
N LEU A 359 -23.87 12.41 -12.62
CA LEU A 359 -22.87 11.57 -11.99
C LEU A 359 -21.47 11.94 -12.46
N SER A 360 -20.54 12.08 -11.53
CA SER A 360 -19.14 12.39 -11.79
C SER A 360 -18.22 11.67 -10.80
N TYR A 361 -16.92 11.84 -10.95
CA TYR A 361 -15.93 11.25 -10.05
C TYR A 361 -14.73 12.17 -9.83
N ILE A 362 -13.99 11.92 -8.75
CA ILE A 362 -12.71 12.57 -8.46
C ILE A 362 -11.59 11.74 -9.08
N PRO A 363 -10.82 12.31 -10.04
CA PRO A 363 -9.70 11.58 -10.62
C PRO A 363 -8.59 11.31 -9.59
N ASN A 364 -7.85 10.17 -9.66
CA ASN A 364 -7.93 9.14 -10.71
C ASN A 364 -8.51 7.82 -10.19
N THR A 365 -8.31 7.48 -8.90
CA THR A 365 -8.56 6.13 -8.33
C THR A 365 -10.02 5.75 -8.33
N ALA A 366 -10.92 6.73 -8.13
CA ALA A 366 -12.37 6.52 -8.10
C ALA A 366 -12.99 6.17 -9.47
N GLU A 367 -12.26 6.31 -10.58
CA GLU A 367 -12.79 6.13 -11.93
C GLU A 367 -13.41 4.74 -12.14
N VAL A 368 -12.77 3.67 -11.68
CA VAL A 368 -13.28 2.31 -11.85
C VAL A 368 -14.57 2.08 -11.04
N ALA A 369 -14.64 2.62 -9.82
CA ALA A 369 -15.86 2.58 -9.01
C ALA A 369 -16.99 3.39 -9.68
N PHE A 370 -16.66 4.52 -10.30
CA PHE A 370 -17.62 5.31 -11.09
C PHE A 370 -18.23 4.49 -12.24
N TYR A 371 -17.44 3.71 -13.00
CA TYR A 371 -18.01 2.83 -14.03
C TYR A 371 -18.97 1.77 -13.43
N GLY A 372 -18.69 1.29 -12.24
CA GLY A 372 -19.62 0.42 -11.51
C GLY A 372 -20.92 1.11 -11.13
N LEU A 373 -20.83 2.34 -10.59
CA LEU A 373 -21.98 3.17 -10.27
C LEU A 373 -22.85 3.42 -11.50
N VAL A 374 -22.24 3.80 -12.63
CA VAL A 374 -22.95 3.98 -13.92
C VAL A 374 -23.67 2.71 -14.35
N ALA A 375 -23.04 1.54 -14.20
CA ALA A 375 -23.68 0.27 -14.53
C ALA A 375 -24.89 -0.02 -13.63
N GLY A 376 -24.79 0.29 -12.34
CA GLY A 376 -25.90 0.18 -11.38
C GLY A 376 -27.08 1.11 -11.75
N PHE A 377 -26.80 2.36 -12.05
CA PHE A 377 -27.83 3.31 -12.49
C PHE A 377 -28.49 2.89 -13.81
N LYS A 378 -27.71 2.44 -14.81
CA LYS A 378 -28.25 1.90 -16.06
C LYS A 378 -29.18 0.72 -15.82
N ARG A 379 -28.84 -0.18 -14.88
CA ARG A 379 -29.70 -1.31 -14.51
C ARG A 379 -30.99 -0.82 -13.86
N TYR A 380 -30.92 0.10 -12.92
CA TYR A 380 -32.09 0.71 -12.28
C TYR A 380 -32.99 1.38 -13.32
N MET A 381 -32.46 2.26 -14.19
CA MET A 381 -33.23 2.96 -15.22
C MET A 381 -33.93 1.97 -16.15
N ARG A 382 -33.23 0.92 -16.60
CA ARG A 382 -33.85 -0.12 -17.44
C ARG A 382 -35.05 -0.79 -16.75
N GLN A 383 -34.94 -1.07 -15.43
CA GLN A 383 -36.06 -1.63 -14.67
C GLN A 383 -37.24 -0.64 -14.60
N GLN A 384 -36.97 0.65 -14.40
CA GLN A 384 -38.00 1.70 -14.40
C GLN A 384 -38.65 1.83 -15.78
N HIS A 385 -37.90 1.81 -16.86
CA HIS A 385 -38.43 1.89 -18.24
C HIS A 385 -39.35 0.68 -18.53
N VAL A 386 -38.92 -0.52 -18.17
CA VAL A 386 -39.76 -1.72 -18.33
C VAL A 386 -41.05 -1.59 -17.54
N ALA A 387 -40.97 -1.16 -16.27
CA ALA A 387 -42.16 -0.99 -15.45
C ALA A 387 -43.11 0.08 -15.99
N GLN A 388 -42.57 1.20 -16.51
CA GLN A 388 -43.37 2.25 -17.14
C GLN A 388 -44.06 1.75 -18.42
N ILE A 389 -43.35 1.03 -19.30
CA ILE A 389 -43.93 0.44 -20.52
C ILE A 389 -45.02 -0.58 -20.16
N GLN A 390 -44.78 -1.44 -19.16
CA GLN A 390 -45.81 -2.42 -18.73
C GLN A 390 -47.02 -1.81 -18.05
N ALA A 391 -46.92 -0.59 -17.53
CA ALA A 391 -48.03 0.15 -16.91
C ALA A 391 -48.92 0.85 -17.91
N LEU A 392 -48.56 0.92 -19.19
CA LEU A 392 -49.42 1.47 -20.27
C LEU A 392 -50.60 0.51 -20.51
N ASP A 393 -51.78 1.06 -20.67
CA ASP A 393 -53.01 0.29 -20.93
C ASP A 393 -53.25 0.05 -22.45
N HIS A 394 -52.28 0.49 -23.28
CA HIS A 394 -52.30 0.39 -24.75
C HIS A 394 -50.90 0.01 -25.26
N ALA A 395 -50.82 -0.35 -26.55
CA ALA A 395 -49.54 -0.52 -27.22
C ALA A 395 -48.82 0.82 -27.34
N PRO A 396 -47.57 0.93 -26.85
CA PRO A 396 -46.86 2.21 -26.82
C PRO A 396 -46.58 2.73 -28.22
N THR A 397 -46.75 4.07 -28.41
CA THR A 397 -46.32 4.74 -29.63
C THR A 397 -44.81 4.93 -29.67
N ALA A 398 -44.25 5.28 -30.82
CA ALA A 398 -42.83 5.56 -30.95
C ALA A 398 -42.40 6.76 -30.09
N GLU A 399 -43.24 7.79 -30.00
CA GLU A 399 -43.00 8.99 -29.21
C GLU A 399 -42.98 8.68 -27.71
N GLU A 400 -43.91 7.86 -27.21
CA GLU A 400 -43.97 7.44 -25.79
C GLU A 400 -42.74 6.58 -25.45
N LEU A 401 -42.34 5.67 -26.34
CA LEU A 401 -41.13 4.87 -26.15
C LEU A 401 -39.89 5.76 -26.11
N GLU A 402 -39.77 6.73 -27.01
CA GLU A 402 -38.65 7.67 -27.04
C GLU A 402 -38.61 8.51 -25.73
N GLU A 403 -39.76 9.01 -25.24
CA GLU A 403 -39.83 9.75 -23.99
C GLU A 403 -39.40 8.90 -22.80
N ILE A 404 -39.90 7.66 -22.69
CA ILE A 404 -39.53 6.75 -21.61
C ILE A 404 -38.04 6.40 -21.67
N LEU A 405 -37.53 5.98 -22.84
CA LEU A 405 -36.18 5.51 -23.00
C LEU A 405 -35.10 6.61 -22.96
N SER A 406 -35.47 7.85 -23.32
CA SER A 406 -34.57 9.01 -23.23
C SER A 406 -34.33 9.50 -21.80
N ASN A 407 -35.17 9.05 -20.84
CA ASN A 407 -34.96 9.37 -19.42
C ASN A 407 -33.76 8.62 -18.86
N THR A 408 -32.58 9.24 -18.92
CA THR A 408 -31.32 8.66 -18.42
C THR A 408 -30.62 9.65 -17.49
N VAL A 409 -29.79 9.09 -16.55
CA VAL A 409 -28.91 9.91 -15.74
C VAL A 409 -27.79 10.49 -16.60
N ARG A 410 -27.43 11.74 -16.39
CA ARG A 410 -26.34 12.41 -17.11
C ARG A 410 -24.99 12.03 -16.49
N LEU A 411 -24.00 11.83 -17.36
CA LEU A 411 -22.64 11.46 -17.00
C LEU A 411 -21.70 12.55 -17.52
N ASP A 412 -21.05 13.27 -16.60
CA ASP A 412 -20.11 14.32 -16.97
C ASP A 412 -18.84 14.26 -16.13
N LYS A 413 -17.69 14.50 -16.74
CA LYS A 413 -16.43 14.67 -16.02
C LYS A 413 -16.37 16.09 -15.49
N VAL A 414 -16.90 16.30 -14.29
CA VAL A 414 -17.00 17.64 -13.68
C VAL A 414 -15.66 18.07 -13.08
N ALA A 415 -14.90 17.16 -12.46
CA ALA A 415 -13.63 17.48 -11.82
C ALA A 415 -12.44 16.98 -12.67
N TRP A 416 -11.45 17.84 -12.85
CA TRP A 416 -10.20 17.56 -13.56
C TRP A 416 -9.02 17.79 -12.63
N LYS A 417 -8.08 16.86 -12.57
CA LYS A 417 -6.85 17.03 -11.81
C LYS A 417 -5.76 17.56 -12.74
N ASP A 418 -5.26 18.76 -12.46
CA ASP A 418 -4.11 19.29 -13.18
C ASP A 418 -2.81 18.66 -12.66
N ILE A 419 -2.21 17.79 -13.47
CA ILE A 419 -0.98 17.06 -13.15
C ILE A 419 0.25 18.00 -13.10
N LYS A 420 0.20 19.16 -13.73
CA LYS A 420 1.32 20.13 -13.82
C LYS A 420 1.49 20.94 -12.55
N LEU A 421 0.43 21.14 -11.77
CA LEU A 421 0.51 21.83 -10.46
C LEU A 421 1.00 20.87 -9.37
N ARG A 422 2.27 20.46 -9.44
CA ARG A 422 2.92 19.82 -8.31
C ARG A 422 3.33 20.91 -7.31
N THR A 423 2.89 20.78 -6.07
CA THR A 423 3.09 21.72 -4.95
C THR A 423 4.56 21.85 -4.50
N PHE A 424 5.53 21.66 -5.39
CA PHE A 424 6.96 21.62 -5.08
C PHE A 424 7.62 23.01 -4.92
N ILE A 425 6.94 24.12 -5.25
CA ILE A 425 7.59 25.44 -5.35
C ILE A 425 7.19 26.39 -4.22
N ALA A 426 6.32 26.00 -3.27
CA ALA A 426 5.83 26.95 -2.28
C ALA A 426 6.09 26.52 -0.84
N GLU A 427 6.86 27.31 -0.12
CA GLU A 427 7.00 27.24 1.34
C GLU A 427 5.91 28.08 2.02
N GLY A 428 5.32 27.56 3.14
CA GLY A 428 4.46 28.32 4.00
C GLY A 428 3.02 28.55 3.52
N ASN A 429 2.46 29.75 3.75
CA ASN A 429 1.06 30.11 3.50
C ASN A 429 0.59 30.00 2.04
N SER A 430 1.50 30.04 1.06
CA SER A 430 1.19 29.88 -0.35
C SER A 430 0.78 28.43 -0.74
N ARG A 431 1.12 27.42 0.08
CA ARG A 431 0.65 26.03 -0.10
C ARG A 431 -0.88 25.89 -0.04
N ASN A 432 -1.54 26.70 0.80
CA ASN A 432 -3.00 26.64 0.94
C ASN A 432 -3.71 27.22 -0.28
N ASP A 433 -3.13 28.21 -0.93
CA ASP A 433 -3.68 28.86 -2.13
C ASP A 433 -3.51 27.93 -3.35
N LEU A 434 -2.34 27.35 -3.54
CA LEU A 434 -2.07 26.36 -4.60
C LEU A 434 -2.93 25.09 -4.47
N ALA A 435 -3.24 24.65 -3.26
CA ALA A 435 -4.12 23.49 -3.04
C ALA A 435 -5.54 23.74 -3.56
N SER A 436 -5.99 24.99 -3.63
CA SER A 436 -7.29 25.36 -4.18
C SER A 436 -7.37 25.25 -5.71
N HIS A 437 -6.22 25.23 -6.40
CA HIS A 437 -6.10 25.19 -7.86
C HIS A 437 -5.68 23.83 -8.45
N VAL A 438 -5.58 22.80 -7.62
CA VAL A 438 -5.21 21.43 -8.07
C VAL A 438 -6.28 20.79 -8.95
N TYR A 439 -7.53 21.27 -8.83
CA TYR A 439 -8.66 20.76 -9.60
C TYR A 439 -9.31 21.87 -10.40
N ASP A 440 -9.61 21.58 -11.66
CA ASP A 440 -10.46 22.37 -12.53
C ASP A 440 -11.85 21.78 -12.64
N VAL A 441 -12.80 22.58 -13.13
CA VAL A 441 -14.21 22.19 -13.30
C VAL A 441 -14.64 22.40 -14.74
N THR A 442 -15.35 21.41 -15.30
CA THR A 442 -16.03 21.57 -16.58
C THR A 442 -17.20 22.54 -16.42
N TYR A 443 -17.17 23.64 -17.16
CA TYR A 443 -18.23 24.62 -17.19
C TYR A 443 -19.41 24.07 -18.02
N GLU A 444 -20.66 24.52 -17.70
CA GLU A 444 -21.90 24.19 -18.41
C GLU A 444 -22.43 22.75 -18.24
N SER A 445 -21.71 21.86 -17.54
CA SER A 445 -22.16 20.49 -17.26
C SER A 445 -23.33 20.39 -16.27
N ILE A 446 -23.61 21.46 -15.50
CA ILE A 446 -24.61 21.48 -14.42
C ILE A 446 -25.60 22.64 -14.64
N ARG A 447 -26.90 22.35 -14.57
CA ARG A 447 -27.98 23.37 -14.58
C ARG A 447 -28.16 23.89 -13.16
N ALA A 448 -27.81 25.17 -12.95
CA ALA A 448 -27.85 25.82 -11.65
C ALA A 448 -29.25 25.73 -11.00
N GLY A 449 -29.31 25.42 -9.72
CA GLY A 449 -30.53 25.31 -8.92
C GLY A 449 -31.43 24.11 -9.26
N LYS A 450 -31.14 23.35 -10.32
CA LYS A 450 -31.97 22.26 -10.81
C LYS A 450 -31.32 20.89 -10.60
N ASP A 451 -30.04 20.76 -10.91
CA ASP A 451 -29.35 19.47 -10.94
C ASP A 451 -28.77 19.08 -9.60
N ASN A 452 -28.96 17.81 -9.20
CA ASN A 452 -28.17 17.14 -8.19
C ASN A 452 -26.81 16.76 -8.80
N LEU A 453 -25.73 17.05 -8.10
CA LEU A 453 -24.39 16.63 -8.48
C LEU A 453 -23.92 15.51 -7.54
N VAL A 454 -23.77 14.32 -8.09
CA VAL A 454 -23.18 13.16 -7.39
C VAL A 454 -21.73 13.02 -7.81
N ILE A 455 -20.82 13.06 -6.84
CA ILE A 455 -19.39 12.89 -7.10
C ILE A 455 -18.81 11.78 -6.24
N ILE A 456 -18.28 10.74 -6.88
CA ILE A 456 -17.68 9.59 -6.19
C ILE A 456 -16.18 9.79 -6.01
N ASP A 457 -15.69 9.50 -4.80
CA ASP A 457 -14.28 9.38 -4.45
C ASP A 457 -13.96 7.96 -3.97
N ASP A 458 -12.70 7.59 -3.94
CA ASP A 458 -12.26 6.28 -3.41
C ASP A 458 -12.45 6.19 -1.90
N SER A 459 -12.06 7.23 -1.15
CA SER A 459 -12.16 7.28 0.31
C SER A 459 -12.13 8.69 0.87
N ILE A 460 -12.73 8.90 2.04
CA ILE A 460 -12.70 10.16 2.78
C ILE A 460 -12.04 9.92 4.14
N VAL A 461 -10.80 10.38 4.29
CA VAL A 461 -10.01 10.20 5.51
C VAL A 461 -10.00 11.47 6.37
N ARG A 462 -9.24 12.47 5.95
CA ARG A 462 -9.10 13.75 6.66
C ARG A 462 -10.15 14.79 6.26
N GLY A 463 -10.70 14.66 5.07
CA GLY A 463 -11.66 15.59 4.49
C GLY A 463 -11.07 16.94 4.03
N THR A 464 -9.74 17.12 4.13
CA THR A 464 -9.08 18.39 3.77
C THR A 464 -9.21 18.75 2.31
N THR A 465 -9.13 17.78 1.41
CA THR A 465 -9.32 17.98 -0.04
C THR A 465 -10.73 18.46 -0.35
N LEU A 466 -11.72 17.81 0.26
CA LEU A 466 -13.12 18.19 0.12
C LEU A 466 -13.32 19.64 0.60
N GLN A 467 -12.84 19.97 1.80
CA GLN A 467 -13.02 21.27 2.41
C GLN A 467 -12.29 22.39 1.67
N LYS A 468 -11.02 22.20 1.33
CA LYS A 468 -10.17 23.28 0.79
C LYS A 468 -10.36 23.52 -0.69
N SER A 469 -10.67 22.47 -1.47
CA SER A 469 -10.71 22.53 -2.92
C SER A 469 -12.11 22.15 -3.48
N ILE A 470 -12.48 20.88 -3.38
CA ILE A 470 -13.57 20.30 -4.17
C ILE A 470 -14.91 20.96 -3.90
N LEU A 471 -15.33 21.09 -2.64
CA LEU A 471 -16.64 21.67 -2.31
C LEU A 471 -16.78 23.13 -2.76
N ARG A 472 -15.70 23.93 -2.67
CA ARG A 472 -15.71 25.33 -3.13
C ARG A 472 -15.85 25.43 -4.65
N ILE A 473 -15.17 24.56 -5.38
CA ILE A 473 -15.18 24.55 -6.84
C ILE A 473 -16.56 24.10 -7.34
N LEU A 474 -17.12 23.04 -6.76
CA LEU A 474 -18.43 22.52 -7.13
C LEU A 474 -19.57 23.50 -6.80
N ASP A 475 -19.50 24.20 -5.66
CA ASP A 475 -20.50 25.21 -5.27
C ASP A 475 -20.61 26.38 -6.27
N ARG A 476 -19.51 26.73 -6.96
CA ARG A 476 -19.52 27.76 -8.04
C ARG A 476 -20.47 27.43 -9.20
N ARG A 477 -20.88 26.18 -9.34
CA ARG A 477 -21.83 25.72 -10.35
C ARG A 477 -23.28 25.80 -9.87
N HIS A 478 -23.50 26.17 -8.60
CA HIS A 478 -24.80 26.29 -7.95
C HIS A 478 -25.72 25.08 -8.17
N PRO A 479 -25.27 23.83 -7.97
CA PRO A 479 -26.17 22.69 -8.08
C PRO A 479 -27.28 22.78 -7.01
N LYS A 480 -28.41 22.09 -7.25
CA LYS A 480 -29.47 21.96 -6.26
C LYS A 480 -28.95 21.30 -4.96
N LYS A 481 -28.12 20.28 -5.12
CA LYS A 481 -27.50 19.49 -4.03
C LYS A 481 -26.19 18.88 -4.49
N ILE A 482 -25.20 18.79 -3.60
CA ILE A 482 -23.96 18.04 -3.84
C ILE A 482 -24.00 16.78 -2.98
N ILE A 483 -23.89 15.62 -3.60
CA ILE A 483 -23.77 14.32 -2.94
C ILE A 483 -22.34 13.83 -3.13
N VAL A 484 -21.54 13.82 -2.06
CA VAL A 484 -20.18 13.26 -2.07
C VAL A 484 -20.26 11.81 -1.61
N VAL A 485 -19.74 10.93 -2.45
CA VAL A 485 -19.84 9.48 -2.26
C VAL A 485 -18.46 8.91 -2.06
N SER A 486 -18.28 8.08 -1.04
CA SER A 486 -17.06 7.30 -0.80
C SER A 486 -17.29 5.84 -1.17
N SER A 487 -16.43 5.27 -2.05
CA SER A 487 -16.47 3.85 -2.35
C SER A 487 -15.93 2.97 -1.21
N ALA A 488 -15.28 3.58 -0.22
CA ALA A 488 -14.88 2.96 1.04
C ALA A 488 -15.87 3.27 2.18
N PRO A 489 -16.00 2.38 3.19
CA PRO A 489 -16.69 2.69 4.44
C PRO A 489 -16.02 3.83 5.22
N GLN A 490 -16.68 4.30 6.28
CA GLN A 490 -16.10 5.28 7.21
C GLN A 490 -14.80 4.77 7.84
N ILE A 491 -13.68 5.47 7.64
CA ILE A 491 -12.40 5.16 8.28
C ILE A 491 -12.46 5.67 9.73
N ARG A 492 -12.50 4.73 10.68
CA ARG A 492 -12.74 4.98 12.11
C ARG A 492 -11.52 4.78 12.97
N TYR A 493 -10.60 3.90 12.55
CA TYR A 493 -9.47 3.46 13.36
C TYR A 493 -8.16 3.61 12.60
N PRO A 494 -7.04 3.87 13.32
CA PRO A 494 -5.72 4.01 12.70
C PRO A 494 -5.23 2.75 12.00
N ASP A 495 -4.29 2.92 11.07
CA ASP A 495 -3.48 1.83 10.53
C ASP A 495 -2.11 1.81 11.21
N TYR A 496 -1.62 0.60 11.46
CA TYR A 496 -0.29 0.36 12.04
C TYR A 496 0.54 -0.62 11.21
N TYR A 497 0.07 -0.94 9.99
CA TYR A 497 0.70 -1.93 9.12
C TYR A 497 1.30 -1.35 7.84
N GLY A 498 1.39 -0.01 7.74
CA GLY A 498 2.13 0.70 6.70
C GLY A 498 1.37 1.77 5.92
N ILE A 499 0.07 1.98 6.20
CA ILE A 499 -0.67 3.12 5.67
C ILE A 499 -0.44 4.33 6.59
N ASP A 500 -0.21 5.52 6.02
CA ASP A 500 0.00 6.75 6.81
C ASP A 500 -1.30 7.27 7.44
N MET A 501 -1.84 6.50 8.35
CA MET A 501 -3.05 6.82 9.13
C MET A 501 -2.89 6.47 10.62
N PRO A 502 -1.80 6.90 11.30
CA PRO A 502 -1.55 6.44 12.68
C PRO A 502 -2.30 7.23 13.75
N ARG A 503 -2.94 8.36 13.42
CA ARG A 503 -3.49 9.31 14.41
C ARG A 503 -4.99 9.45 14.28
N LEU A 504 -5.70 9.21 15.38
CA LEU A 504 -7.15 9.34 15.46
C LEU A 504 -7.66 10.75 15.14
N GLU A 505 -6.98 11.79 15.66
CA GLU A 505 -7.38 13.18 15.46
C GLU A 505 -7.34 13.66 14.01
N GLU A 506 -6.68 12.94 13.13
CA GLU A 506 -6.65 13.27 11.70
C GLU A 506 -7.92 12.82 10.95
N PHE A 507 -8.66 11.85 11.49
CA PHE A 507 -9.86 11.33 10.82
C PHE A 507 -11.07 12.25 11.02
N CYS A 508 -11.70 12.64 9.92
CA CYS A 508 -12.93 13.44 9.98
C CYS A 508 -14.06 12.67 10.71
N VAL A 509 -14.11 11.34 10.56
CA VAL A 509 -15.07 10.45 11.23
C VAL A 509 -14.86 10.45 12.75
N PHE A 510 -13.62 10.30 13.23
CA PHE A 510 -13.32 10.32 14.66
C PHE A 510 -13.62 11.69 15.28
N ARG A 511 -13.18 12.78 14.63
CA ARG A 511 -13.48 14.13 15.10
C ARG A 511 -15.00 14.37 15.20
N ALA A 512 -15.74 13.95 14.18
CA ALA A 512 -17.20 14.08 14.17
C ALA A 512 -17.84 13.28 15.33
N ALA A 513 -17.38 12.06 15.58
CA ALA A 513 -17.89 11.23 16.67
C ALA A 513 -17.62 11.87 18.05
N ILE A 514 -16.40 12.38 18.28
CA ILE A 514 -16.06 13.06 19.53
C ILE A 514 -16.91 14.34 19.74
N GLU A 515 -17.08 15.17 18.70
CA GLU A 515 -17.92 16.37 18.80
C GLU A 515 -19.40 16.03 19.06
N LEU A 516 -19.94 14.99 18.41
CA LEU A 516 -21.29 14.52 18.70
C LEU A 516 -21.46 14.05 20.15
N LEU A 517 -20.47 13.34 20.71
CA LEU A 517 -20.51 12.94 22.12
C LEU A 517 -20.50 14.14 23.06
N LYS A 518 -19.72 15.18 22.76
CA LYS A 518 -19.71 16.43 23.53
C LYS A 518 -21.06 17.15 23.45
N GLU A 519 -21.65 17.27 22.26
CA GLU A 519 -22.98 17.89 22.05
C GLU A 519 -24.11 17.13 22.76
N LYS A 520 -23.98 15.80 22.85
CA LYS A 520 -24.90 14.95 23.61
C LYS A 520 -24.62 14.91 25.13
N ASN A 521 -23.67 15.71 25.63
CA ASN A 521 -23.21 15.71 27.02
C ASN A 521 -22.69 14.35 27.50
N MET A 522 -22.12 13.54 26.62
CA MET A 522 -21.60 12.19 26.93
C MET A 522 -20.12 12.20 27.32
N HIS A 523 -19.63 13.24 28.00
CA HIS A 523 -18.24 13.34 28.47
C HIS A 523 -17.83 12.14 29.35
N ALA A 524 -18.76 11.60 30.14
CA ALA A 524 -18.52 10.42 30.96
C ALA A 524 -18.11 9.18 30.12
N LEU A 525 -18.69 9.00 28.92
CA LEU A 525 -18.32 7.90 28.02
C LEU A 525 -16.88 8.08 27.47
N ILE A 526 -16.50 9.31 27.11
CA ILE A 526 -15.13 9.60 26.64
C ILE A 526 -14.12 9.26 27.74
N LYS A 527 -14.39 9.70 28.98
CA LYS A 527 -13.54 9.40 30.15
C LYS A 527 -13.51 7.90 30.45
N GLN A 528 -14.65 7.24 30.46
CA GLN A 528 -14.73 5.78 30.67
C GLN A 528 -13.93 5.01 29.60
N THR A 529 -14.00 5.42 28.32
CA THR A 529 -13.23 4.82 27.24
C THR A 529 -11.72 5.02 27.48
N TYR A 530 -11.31 6.19 27.92
CA TYR A 530 -9.91 6.47 28.28
C TYR A 530 -9.42 5.58 29.41
N ASP A 531 -10.19 5.48 30.49
CA ASP A 531 -9.85 4.63 31.64
C ASP A 531 -9.81 3.14 31.26
N ASN A 532 -10.71 2.70 30.36
CA ASN A 532 -10.70 1.36 29.83
C ASN A 532 -9.46 1.09 28.97
N CYS A 533 -9.10 2.00 28.07
CA CYS A 533 -7.86 1.86 27.27
C CYS A 533 -6.63 1.77 28.17
N ARG A 534 -6.53 2.59 29.22
CA ARG A 534 -5.41 2.52 30.17
C ARG A 534 -5.37 1.21 30.97
N ARG A 535 -6.50 0.59 31.25
CA ARG A 535 -6.58 -0.73 31.90
C ARG A 535 -6.17 -1.84 30.93
N GLU A 536 -6.64 -1.78 29.69
CA GLU A 536 -6.23 -2.75 28.64
C GLU A 536 -4.72 -2.74 28.43
N LEU A 537 -4.09 -1.55 28.35
CA LEU A 537 -2.64 -1.41 28.16
C LEU A 537 -1.77 -2.02 29.27
N LYS A 538 -2.37 -2.43 30.41
CA LYS A 538 -1.66 -3.13 31.49
C LYS A 538 -1.74 -4.66 31.38
N LYS A 539 -2.58 -5.18 30.49
CA LYS A 539 -2.74 -6.62 30.25
C LYS A 539 -1.60 -7.18 29.38
N PRO A 540 -1.40 -8.51 29.36
CA PRO A 540 -0.65 -9.15 28.29
C PRO A 540 -1.20 -8.72 26.91
N VAL A 541 -0.32 -8.51 25.94
CA VAL A 541 -0.70 -7.94 24.64
C VAL A 541 -1.72 -8.81 23.90
N GLU A 542 -1.67 -10.12 24.07
CA GLU A 542 -2.56 -11.11 23.47
C GLU A 542 -4.00 -11.06 24.03
N GLU A 543 -4.20 -10.49 25.22
CA GLU A 543 -5.48 -10.39 25.90
C GLU A 543 -6.17 -9.03 25.73
N MET A 544 -5.51 -8.11 25.02
CA MET A 544 -6.01 -6.74 24.85
C MET A 544 -7.21 -6.67 23.90
N GLY A 545 -8.26 -5.96 24.32
CA GLY A 545 -9.41 -5.61 23.48
C GLY A 545 -9.34 -4.17 22.96
N ASN A 546 -10.09 -3.86 21.89
CA ASN A 546 -10.21 -2.51 21.37
C ASN A 546 -11.31 -1.72 22.10
N CYS A 547 -10.94 -0.89 23.07
CA CYS A 547 -11.87 -0.06 23.82
C CYS A 547 -12.36 1.17 23.03
N VAL A 548 -11.64 1.61 22.02
CA VAL A 548 -12.02 2.78 21.21
C VAL A 548 -13.36 2.58 20.49
N ARG A 549 -13.77 1.33 20.27
CA ARG A 549 -15.09 1.00 19.71
C ARG A 549 -16.26 1.60 20.48
N GLN A 550 -16.10 1.85 21.78
CA GLN A 550 -17.15 2.42 22.62
C GLN A 550 -17.59 3.81 22.14
N ILE A 551 -16.67 4.59 21.57
CA ILE A 551 -16.95 5.91 21.02
C ILE A 551 -18.02 5.85 19.91
N TYR A 552 -17.93 4.84 19.03
CA TYR A 552 -18.83 4.70 17.87
C TYR A 552 -20.15 4.01 18.17
N LYS A 553 -20.27 3.32 19.31
CA LYS A 553 -21.53 2.66 19.71
C LYS A 553 -22.64 3.65 20.08
N ALA A 554 -22.29 4.85 20.50
CA ALA A 554 -23.22 5.87 20.99
C ALA A 554 -23.74 6.82 19.89
N VAL A 555 -23.24 6.68 18.66
CA VAL A 555 -23.57 7.54 17.52
C VAL A 555 -23.83 6.71 16.26
N THR A 556 -24.79 7.12 15.47
CA THR A 556 -25.13 6.44 14.22
C THR A 556 -24.26 6.91 13.06
N VAL A 557 -24.21 6.11 11.98
CA VAL A 557 -23.51 6.48 10.73
C VAL A 557 -24.05 7.81 10.18
N ASP A 558 -25.36 7.98 10.18
CA ASP A 558 -26.02 9.18 9.63
C ASP A 558 -25.75 10.44 10.47
N GLU A 559 -25.69 10.30 11.80
CA GLU A 559 -25.28 11.40 12.68
C GLU A 559 -23.86 11.83 12.38
N ILE A 560 -22.94 10.85 12.24
CA ILE A 560 -21.53 11.11 11.90
C ILE A 560 -21.45 11.79 10.53
N ASN A 561 -22.16 11.31 9.49
CA ASN A 561 -22.15 11.90 8.16
C ASN A 561 -22.62 13.37 8.19
N ARG A 562 -23.72 13.64 8.87
CA ARG A 562 -24.22 15.03 9.04
C ARG A 562 -23.22 15.92 9.77
N LYS A 563 -22.57 15.39 10.81
CA LYS A 563 -21.55 16.13 11.57
C LYS A 563 -20.31 16.41 10.73
N ILE A 564 -19.85 15.45 9.94
CA ILE A 564 -18.73 15.67 9.00
C ILE A 564 -19.06 16.79 8.03
N VAL A 565 -20.26 16.79 7.45
CA VAL A 565 -20.70 17.88 6.56
C VAL A 565 -20.64 19.24 7.27
N GLN A 566 -21.14 19.35 8.50
CA GLN A 566 -21.06 20.58 9.28
C GLN A 566 -19.62 21.06 9.48
N MET A 567 -18.72 20.14 9.83
CA MET A 567 -17.30 20.43 10.11
C MET A 567 -16.51 20.78 8.85
N LEU A 568 -16.80 20.11 7.73
CA LEU A 568 -16.03 20.26 6.48
C LEU A 568 -16.62 21.32 5.52
N ARG A 569 -17.81 21.83 5.79
CA ARG A 569 -18.44 22.84 4.93
C ARG A 569 -17.62 24.13 4.94
N PRO A 570 -17.07 24.55 3.80
CA PRO A 570 -16.29 25.79 3.74
C PRO A 570 -17.18 27.03 3.96
N LYS A 571 -16.62 28.08 4.58
CA LYS A 571 -17.30 29.37 4.65
C LYS A 571 -17.66 29.85 3.24
N GLY A 572 -18.91 30.27 3.05
CA GLY A 572 -19.43 30.78 1.77
C GLY A 572 -20.09 29.73 0.86
N VAL A 573 -19.91 28.45 1.10
CA VAL A 573 -20.61 27.38 0.36
C VAL A 573 -22.08 27.34 0.80
N LYS A 574 -23.00 27.56 -0.14
CA LYS A 574 -24.45 27.64 0.10
C LYS A 574 -25.19 26.38 -0.27
N THR A 575 -24.73 25.65 -1.27
CA THR A 575 -25.36 24.42 -1.76
C THR A 575 -25.48 23.37 -0.64
N PRO A 576 -26.66 22.71 -0.49
CA PRO A 576 -26.80 21.57 0.41
C PRO A 576 -25.83 20.45 0.06
N ILE A 577 -25.19 19.86 1.08
CA ILE A 577 -24.21 18.77 0.91
C ILE A 577 -24.71 17.55 1.69
N GLU A 578 -24.57 16.39 1.07
CA GLU A 578 -24.80 15.10 1.70
C GLU A 578 -23.60 14.17 1.48
N LEU A 579 -23.29 13.31 2.46
CA LEU A 579 -22.25 12.30 2.37
C LEU A 579 -22.88 10.91 2.34
N VAL A 580 -22.41 10.09 1.41
CA VAL A 580 -22.76 8.67 1.30
C VAL A 580 -21.49 7.85 1.36
N PHE A 581 -21.39 6.94 2.32
CA PHE A 581 -20.29 6.00 2.43
C PHE A 581 -20.74 4.60 2.04
N GLN A 582 -19.80 3.79 1.55
CA GLN A 582 -20.01 2.36 1.42
C GLN A 582 -20.32 1.74 2.79
N SER A 583 -21.12 0.68 2.80
CA SER A 583 -21.32 -0.12 4.00
C SER A 583 -20.21 -1.17 4.17
N ILE A 584 -20.02 -1.67 5.40
CA ILE A 584 -19.07 -2.76 5.67
C ILE A 584 -19.54 -4.05 4.98
N GLU A 585 -20.84 -4.31 4.99
CA GLU A 585 -21.46 -5.46 4.32
C GLU A 585 -21.22 -5.38 2.80
N GLY A 586 -21.42 -4.21 2.21
CA GLY A 586 -21.13 -3.96 0.79
C GLY A 586 -19.66 -4.13 0.44
N LEU A 587 -18.76 -3.70 1.33
CA LEU A 587 -17.32 -3.94 1.16
C LEU A 587 -17.02 -5.45 1.13
N HIS A 588 -17.48 -6.21 2.11
CA HIS A 588 -17.24 -7.66 2.19
C HIS A 588 -17.85 -8.43 1.02
N GLU A 589 -18.99 -7.98 0.52
CA GLU A 589 -19.62 -8.55 -0.66
C GLU A 589 -18.86 -8.25 -1.95
N ALA A 590 -18.29 -7.04 -2.07
CA ALA A 590 -17.50 -6.64 -3.23
C ALA A 590 -16.10 -7.26 -3.23
N ILE A 591 -15.49 -7.40 -2.05
CA ILE A 591 -14.12 -7.85 -1.84
C ILE A 591 -14.08 -9.02 -0.83
N PRO A 592 -14.65 -10.18 -1.17
CA PRO A 592 -14.86 -11.27 -0.19
C PRO A 592 -13.56 -11.95 0.25
N GLN A 593 -12.48 -11.84 -0.54
CA GLN A 593 -11.21 -12.52 -0.28
C GLN A 593 -10.21 -11.69 0.53
N HIS A 594 -10.45 -10.37 0.72
CA HIS A 594 -9.57 -9.46 1.47
C HIS A 594 -10.31 -8.94 2.69
N LYS A 595 -10.21 -9.70 3.80
CA LYS A 595 -10.99 -9.46 5.02
C LYS A 595 -10.34 -8.49 6.01
N GLY A 596 -9.13 -8.00 5.71
CA GLY A 596 -8.44 -7.00 6.51
C GLY A 596 -9.11 -5.64 6.41
N ASP A 597 -9.91 -5.30 7.41
CA ASP A 597 -10.80 -4.13 7.45
C ASP A 597 -10.70 -3.35 8.78
N TRP A 598 -9.62 -3.56 9.53
CA TRP A 598 -9.42 -3.02 10.90
C TRP A 598 -9.61 -1.51 11.01
N TYR A 599 -9.29 -0.74 9.98
CA TYR A 599 -9.50 0.72 9.95
C TYR A 599 -10.98 1.12 9.83
N PHE A 600 -11.87 0.21 9.44
CA PHE A 600 -13.33 0.39 9.44
C PHE A 600 -13.98 -0.18 10.68
N THR A 601 -13.59 -1.40 11.08
CA THR A 601 -14.23 -2.20 12.13
C THR A 601 -13.52 -2.14 13.48
N GLY A 602 -12.22 -1.84 13.49
CA GLY A 602 -11.35 -1.95 14.66
C GLY A 602 -10.97 -3.39 15.01
N ASN A 603 -11.13 -4.36 14.07
CA ASN A 603 -10.71 -5.75 14.20
C ASN A 603 -9.26 -5.91 13.76
N TYR A 604 -8.32 -5.49 14.60
CA TYR A 604 -6.90 -5.62 14.27
C TYR A 604 -6.47 -7.08 14.23
N PRO A 605 -5.73 -7.51 13.19
CA PRO A 605 -5.30 -8.89 13.04
C PRO A 605 -4.22 -9.29 14.04
N THR A 606 -3.43 -8.33 14.54
CA THR A 606 -2.33 -8.60 15.46
C THR A 606 -2.56 -7.97 16.84
N PRO A 607 -2.03 -8.60 17.91
CA PRO A 607 -2.09 -8.05 19.27
C PRO A 607 -1.47 -6.65 19.37
N GLY A 608 -0.36 -6.42 18.68
CA GLY A 608 0.31 -5.13 18.66
C GLY A 608 -0.52 -4.02 18.04
N GLY A 609 -1.31 -4.32 16.99
CA GLY A 609 -2.25 -3.36 16.40
C GLY A 609 -3.35 -2.94 17.39
N MET A 610 -3.86 -3.89 18.16
CA MET A 610 -4.85 -3.63 19.21
C MET A 610 -4.28 -2.72 20.30
N ARG A 611 -3.07 -3.02 20.77
CA ARG A 611 -2.33 -2.20 21.74
C ARG A 611 -2.16 -0.75 21.25
N LEU A 612 -1.68 -0.58 20.01
CA LEU A 612 -1.42 0.73 19.44
C LEU A 612 -2.71 1.55 19.25
N CYS A 613 -3.85 0.91 18.96
CA CYS A 613 -5.14 1.60 18.87
C CYS A 613 -5.56 2.20 20.22
N ASN A 614 -5.48 1.42 21.30
CA ASN A 614 -5.77 1.91 22.65
C ASN A 614 -4.78 3.03 23.05
N GLN A 615 -3.48 2.88 22.74
CA GLN A 615 -2.47 3.89 23.02
C GLN A 615 -2.72 5.19 22.25
N ALA A 616 -3.16 5.11 20.99
CA ALA A 616 -3.49 6.29 20.20
C ALA A 616 -4.63 7.10 20.83
N PHE A 617 -5.64 6.43 21.39
CA PHE A 617 -6.73 7.11 22.09
C PHE A 617 -6.26 7.74 23.39
N VAL A 618 -5.43 7.05 24.18
CA VAL A 618 -4.82 7.61 25.40
C VAL A 618 -4.01 8.85 25.06
N ASN A 619 -3.13 8.77 24.06
CA ASN A 619 -2.30 9.89 23.63
C ASN A 619 -3.15 11.09 23.15
N TYR A 620 -4.24 10.82 22.42
CA TYR A 620 -5.17 11.85 21.96
C TYR A 620 -5.79 12.60 23.15
N ILE A 621 -6.32 11.87 24.12
CA ILE A 621 -6.95 12.46 25.29
C ILE A 621 -5.93 13.27 26.11
N GLU A 622 -4.77 12.71 26.40
CA GLU A 622 -3.72 13.39 27.17
C GLU A 622 -3.25 14.69 26.48
N LYS A 623 -3.10 14.67 25.14
CA LYS A 623 -2.76 15.86 24.36
C LYS A 623 -3.84 16.94 24.40
N VAL A 624 -5.11 16.57 24.32
CA VAL A 624 -6.24 17.50 24.41
C VAL A 624 -6.28 18.15 25.79
N TYR A 625 -6.08 17.37 26.86
CA TYR A 625 -6.11 17.88 28.23
C TYR A 625 -4.90 18.72 28.60
N GLN A 626 -3.70 18.40 28.12
CA GLN A 626 -2.53 19.26 28.29
C GLN A 626 -2.73 20.66 27.67
N ASN A 627 -3.51 20.74 26.57
CA ASN A 627 -3.79 22.01 25.92
C ASN A 627 -4.97 22.79 26.53
N GLU A 628 -5.92 22.14 27.21
CA GLU A 628 -7.14 22.79 27.73
C GLU A 628 -7.11 23.10 29.23
N GLN A 629 -6.09 22.67 30.00
CA GLN A 629 -5.99 22.90 31.47
C GLN A 629 -7.29 22.67 32.26
N LYS A 630 -8.22 21.86 31.80
CA LYS A 630 -9.54 21.63 32.42
C LYS A 630 -9.95 20.15 32.38
N PHE A 631 -9.77 19.51 33.51
CA PHE A 631 -10.66 18.46 34.03
C PHE A 631 -10.79 18.60 35.54
#